data_bbd73163dcb937abf4cf741e913ab88b
#
_entry.id   bbd73163dcb937abf4cf741e913ab88b
#
_cell.length_a   1.000
_cell.length_b   1.000
_cell.length_c   1.000
_cell.angle_alpha   90.00
_cell.angle_beta   90.00
_cell.angle_gamma   90.00
#
_symmetry.space_group_name_H-M   'P 1'
#
loop_
_entity.id
_entity.type
_entity.pdbx_description
1 polymer ?
#
loop_
_entity_poly.entity_id
_entity_poly.type
_entity_poly.pdbx_seq_one_letter_code
_entity_poly.pdbx_strand_id
1 'polypeptide(L)'
;MLYRIVYIVFVLVLWMAATSTAKADLYYDTYAGTGAYPSFPGNGGSLTYPTKLSSGTVSSINHLWGSGYVLDSGRNERVIVNYYGYIDIPAAGTYYFYNASDDGFYMKIDGSVVISDWQEQGTSYYNGSGSKYFASAGKYYIDVWYYENGGGATSRLYWNYGGSVNLVGTDYYSLTNTPTYSSAPTSAQLQSRTDARNTNSSGNQIYITQSGDNLDLDIVQYDNDNLVAGTSSTANNITAGSITGDDNTVSITQGNSAGSFSDDNAVFIDVNGTNNNINIRQGDNVDDAGGHRTKLNMSGNYNTVGINQHNDGGIGSNGHFMDIDIAGNSNTAYMDQKADGDKMLFLDVNGSSNTIDILQQGTGQHFLDVTLGSNQTVDITQDGSGNHKGTVNMNGYTSGLNLSQSGSTDQNYYLYQNCTNANGCGTTTINQQ
;
A
#
# COMPACT_ATOMS: atom_id res chain seq x y z
N MET A 1 -34.46 27.55 -57.79
CA MET A 1 -33.50 27.81 -56.66
C MET A 1 -33.44 26.55 -55.83
N LEU A 2 -32.46 25.65 -56.10
CA LEU A 2 -32.32 24.34 -55.45
C LEU A 2 -31.38 24.46 -54.29
N TYR A 3 -31.87 24.24 -53.08
CA TYR A 3 -31.02 24.08 -51.89
C TYR A 3 -30.50 22.65 -51.83
N ARG A 4 -29.17 22.49 -51.92
CA ARG A 4 -28.48 21.24 -51.64
C ARG A 4 -28.23 21.16 -50.14
N ILE A 5 -28.86 20.19 -49.50
CA ILE A 5 -28.56 19.82 -48.10
C ILE A 5 -27.33 18.89 -48.14
N VAL A 6 -26.25 19.33 -47.53
CA VAL A 6 -25.04 18.51 -47.33
C VAL A 6 -25.18 17.82 -45.99
N TYR A 7 -25.33 16.50 -45.95
CA TYR A 7 -25.23 15.69 -44.76
C TYR A 7 -23.76 15.41 -44.45
N ILE A 8 -23.27 15.95 -43.31
CA ILE A 8 -21.96 15.59 -42.78
C ILE A 8 -22.19 14.40 -41.85
N VAL A 9 -21.72 13.22 -42.26
CA VAL A 9 -21.70 12.02 -41.42
C VAL A 9 -20.43 12.07 -40.56
N PHE A 10 -20.59 12.33 -39.25
CA PHE A 10 -19.51 12.15 -38.31
C PHE A 10 -19.37 10.65 -37.99
N VAL A 11 -18.31 10.03 -38.49
CA VAL A 11 -17.89 8.69 -38.07
C VAL A 11 -17.14 8.84 -36.75
N LEU A 12 -17.81 8.54 -35.67
CA LEU A 12 -17.17 8.42 -34.33
C LEU A 12 -16.38 7.12 -34.33
N VAL A 13 -15.08 7.17 -34.53
CA VAL A 13 -14.19 6.04 -34.30
C VAL A 13 -13.98 5.91 -32.81
N LEU A 14 -14.75 5.02 -32.16
CA LEU A 14 -14.51 4.62 -30.80
C LEU A 14 -13.19 3.82 -30.76
N TRP A 15 -12.11 4.45 -30.33
CA TRP A 15 -10.92 3.74 -29.88
C TRP A 15 -11.26 3.02 -28.56
N MET A 16 -11.65 1.76 -28.64
CA MET A 16 -11.57 0.88 -27.47
C MET A 16 -10.09 0.67 -27.19
N ALA A 17 -9.55 1.42 -26.23
CA ALA A 17 -8.31 1.02 -25.61
C ALA A 17 -8.58 -0.34 -24.95
N ALA A 18 -8.09 -1.41 -25.54
CA ALA A 18 -8.02 -2.69 -24.88
C ALA A 18 -7.09 -2.48 -23.67
N THR A 19 -7.68 -2.32 -22.49
CA THR A 19 -6.95 -2.49 -21.25
C THR A 19 -6.50 -3.94 -21.23
N SER A 20 -5.25 -4.21 -21.59
CA SER A 20 -4.63 -5.46 -21.30
C SER A 20 -4.59 -5.55 -19.76
N THR A 21 -5.51 -6.30 -19.19
CA THR A 21 -5.34 -6.74 -17.81
C THR A 21 -4.00 -7.46 -17.77
N ALA A 22 -3.05 -6.93 -17.01
CA ALA A 22 -1.80 -7.61 -16.79
C ALA A 22 -2.15 -9.00 -16.24
N LYS A 23 -1.85 -10.04 -17.01
CA LYS A 23 -2.12 -11.41 -16.63
C LYS A 23 -1.26 -11.70 -15.41
N ALA A 24 -1.88 -12.08 -14.32
CA ALA A 24 -1.16 -12.49 -13.13
C ALA A 24 -0.46 -13.83 -13.44
N ASP A 25 0.86 -13.89 -13.26
CA ASP A 25 1.68 -15.04 -13.60
C ASP A 25 2.71 -15.29 -12.48
N LEU A 26 3.27 -16.50 -12.46
CA LEU A 26 4.48 -16.86 -11.71
C LEU A 26 5.58 -17.27 -12.70
N TYR A 27 6.81 -17.00 -12.38
CA TYR A 27 7.94 -17.64 -13.06
C TYR A 27 8.04 -19.11 -12.70
N TYR A 28 8.53 -19.91 -13.59
CA TYR A 28 9.00 -21.26 -13.29
C TYR A 28 10.34 -21.56 -13.93
N ASP A 29 11.06 -22.43 -13.24
CA ASP A 29 12.25 -23.13 -13.75
C ASP A 29 12.04 -24.62 -13.60
N THR A 30 12.38 -25.40 -14.64
CA THR A 30 12.40 -26.86 -14.56
C THR A 30 13.80 -27.41 -14.58
N TYR A 31 14.03 -28.49 -13.84
CA TYR A 31 15.34 -29.12 -13.70
C TYR A 31 15.22 -30.64 -13.88
N ALA A 32 16.30 -31.27 -14.39
CA ALA A 32 16.38 -32.71 -14.47
C ALA A 32 16.58 -33.31 -13.07
N GLY A 33 15.65 -34.09 -12.58
CA GLY A 33 15.84 -34.91 -11.38
C GLY A 33 16.84 -36.04 -11.63
N THR A 34 17.63 -36.40 -10.63
CA THR A 34 18.58 -37.51 -10.65
C THR A 34 18.01 -38.68 -9.90
N GLY A 35 17.25 -39.53 -10.49
CA GLY A 35 16.83 -40.89 -10.13
C GLY A 35 16.70 -41.41 -8.69
N ALA A 36 17.05 -40.64 -7.71
CA ALA A 36 16.81 -40.85 -6.30
C ALA A 36 16.05 -39.62 -5.76
N TYR A 37 15.28 -39.80 -4.75
CA TYR A 37 14.60 -38.77 -3.96
C TYR A 37 15.46 -37.51 -3.87
N PRO A 38 15.15 -36.41 -4.53
CA PRO A 38 16.01 -35.25 -4.49
C PRO A 38 16.04 -34.72 -3.06
N SER A 39 17.23 -34.53 -2.51
CA SER A 39 17.37 -33.85 -1.21
C SER A 39 16.74 -32.48 -1.30
N PHE A 40 15.91 -32.13 -0.33
CA PHE A 40 15.18 -30.86 -0.34
C PHE A 40 16.14 -29.65 -0.35
N PRO A 41 15.90 -28.61 -1.15
CA PRO A 41 16.71 -27.40 -1.20
C PRO A 41 16.79 -26.57 0.08
N GLY A 42 16.01 -26.87 1.10
CA GLY A 42 15.76 -26.00 2.23
C GLY A 42 16.48 -26.28 3.54
N ASN A 43 17.10 -27.45 3.72
CA ASN A 43 17.74 -27.83 4.99
C ASN A 43 19.27 -27.68 5.00
N GLY A 44 19.79 -26.58 4.44
CA GLY A 44 21.23 -26.31 4.45
C GLY A 44 22.05 -27.23 3.52
N GLY A 45 21.40 -28.10 2.77
CA GLY A 45 21.99 -28.85 1.68
C GLY A 45 22.10 -27.95 0.46
N SER A 46 23.32 -27.64 0.03
CA SER A 46 23.54 -27.09 -1.29
C SER A 46 22.98 -28.09 -2.30
N LEU A 47 21.85 -27.76 -2.96
CA LEU A 47 21.50 -28.43 -4.18
C LEU A 47 22.68 -28.19 -5.13
N THR A 48 23.38 -29.27 -5.46
CA THR A 48 24.02 -29.32 -6.75
C THR A 48 22.86 -29.36 -7.74
N TYR A 49 22.46 -28.17 -8.23
CA TYR A 49 21.28 -28.05 -9.10
C TYR A 49 21.45 -28.99 -10.28
N PRO A 50 20.47 -29.87 -10.49
CA PRO A 50 20.44 -30.64 -11.70
C PRO A 50 20.38 -29.69 -12.89
N THR A 51 20.75 -30.16 -14.06
CA THR A 51 20.70 -29.36 -15.29
C THR A 51 19.34 -28.71 -15.46
N LYS A 52 19.31 -27.39 -15.58
CA LYS A 52 18.11 -26.65 -15.93
C LYS A 52 17.62 -27.07 -17.30
N LEU A 53 16.34 -27.37 -17.42
CA LEU A 53 15.72 -27.86 -18.66
C LEU A 53 15.01 -26.72 -19.40
N SER A 54 14.17 -25.98 -18.68
CA SER A 54 13.40 -24.88 -19.26
C SER A 54 13.07 -23.80 -18.22
N SER A 55 12.54 -22.70 -18.68
CA SER A 55 11.95 -21.63 -17.85
C SER A 55 10.84 -20.94 -18.61
N GLY A 56 9.91 -20.35 -17.89
CA GLY A 56 8.77 -19.63 -18.44
C GLY A 56 7.89 -19.03 -17.38
N THR A 57 6.63 -18.82 -17.71
CA THR A 57 5.61 -18.32 -16.80
C THR A 57 4.37 -19.21 -16.80
N VAL A 58 3.69 -19.26 -15.66
CA VAL A 58 2.37 -19.91 -15.50
C VAL A 58 1.40 -18.98 -14.80
N SER A 59 0.15 -19.03 -15.21
CA SER A 59 -0.89 -18.18 -14.60
C SER A 59 -1.39 -18.67 -13.23
N SER A 60 -1.08 -19.92 -12.88
CA SER A 60 -1.44 -20.50 -11.58
C SER A 60 -0.68 -21.81 -11.34
N ILE A 61 -0.60 -22.24 -10.08
CA ILE A 61 -0.18 -23.61 -9.73
C ILE A 61 -1.43 -24.50 -9.71
N ASN A 62 -1.87 -24.89 -10.90
CA ASN A 62 -3.03 -25.75 -11.12
C ASN A 62 -2.80 -26.68 -12.31
N HIS A 63 -1.91 -27.63 -12.13
CA HIS A 63 -1.49 -28.53 -13.20
C HIS A 63 -1.87 -29.97 -12.91
N LEU A 64 -2.37 -30.63 -13.93
CA LEU A 64 -2.65 -32.07 -13.98
C LEU A 64 -2.10 -32.59 -15.30
N TRP A 65 -0.86 -33.04 -15.29
CA TRP A 65 -0.19 -33.54 -16.51
C TRP A 65 -0.43 -35.03 -16.75
N GLY A 66 -0.78 -35.79 -15.68
CA GLY A 66 -0.89 -37.26 -15.77
C GLY A 66 0.45 -37.85 -16.24
N SER A 67 0.42 -38.61 -17.32
CA SER A 67 1.62 -39.17 -17.98
C SER A 67 2.25 -38.21 -19.00
N GLY A 68 1.79 -36.94 -19.08
CA GLY A 68 2.30 -35.90 -19.98
C GLY A 68 3.57 -35.26 -19.47
N TYR A 69 4.18 -34.41 -20.30
CA TYR A 69 5.36 -33.64 -19.91
C TYR A 69 5.00 -32.58 -18.85
N VAL A 70 5.90 -32.46 -17.86
CA VAL A 70 5.77 -31.46 -16.80
C VAL A 70 6.26 -30.12 -17.35
N LEU A 71 5.35 -29.20 -17.56
CA LEU A 71 5.63 -27.92 -18.24
C LEU A 71 6.43 -28.13 -19.55
N ASP A 72 7.34 -27.23 -19.86
CA ASP A 72 8.19 -27.31 -21.05
C ASP A 72 9.50 -28.08 -20.80
N SER A 73 9.54 -28.95 -19.80
CA SER A 73 10.76 -29.73 -19.45
C SER A 73 11.16 -30.78 -20.49
N GLY A 74 10.22 -31.18 -21.36
CA GLY A 74 10.38 -32.33 -22.25
C GLY A 74 10.43 -33.68 -21.54
N ARG A 75 10.06 -33.74 -20.25
CA ARG A 75 10.06 -34.94 -19.41
C ARG A 75 8.73 -35.12 -18.70
N ASN A 76 8.31 -36.33 -18.50
CA ASN A 76 7.16 -36.73 -17.71
C ASN A 76 7.54 -37.34 -16.35
N GLU A 77 8.81 -37.64 -16.13
CA GLU A 77 9.35 -38.24 -14.91
C GLU A 77 10.71 -37.59 -14.57
N ARG A 78 11.08 -37.64 -13.29
CA ARG A 78 12.33 -37.12 -12.76
C ARG A 78 12.52 -35.65 -13.11
N VAL A 79 11.50 -34.83 -12.79
CA VAL A 79 11.47 -33.40 -13.01
C VAL A 79 11.32 -32.69 -11.68
N ILE A 80 12.11 -31.65 -11.48
CA ILE A 80 11.92 -30.70 -10.38
C ILE A 80 11.46 -29.39 -10.99
N VAL A 81 10.48 -28.76 -10.38
CA VAL A 81 9.96 -27.42 -10.75
C VAL A 81 10.12 -26.48 -9.57
N ASN A 82 10.62 -25.32 -9.83
CA ASN A 82 10.56 -24.19 -8.91
C ASN A 82 9.63 -23.14 -9.50
N TYR A 83 8.50 -22.84 -8.82
CA TYR A 83 7.66 -21.68 -9.12
C TYR A 83 8.00 -20.56 -8.17
N TYR A 84 8.14 -19.35 -8.68
CA TYR A 84 8.48 -18.20 -7.86
C TYR A 84 7.89 -16.90 -8.42
N GLY A 85 7.63 -15.98 -7.52
CA GLY A 85 6.99 -14.70 -7.81
C GLY A 85 6.28 -14.20 -6.55
N TYR A 86 5.10 -13.63 -6.70
CA TYR A 86 4.35 -13.08 -5.58
C TYR A 86 2.92 -13.62 -5.55
N ILE A 87 2.42 -13.86 -4.33
CA ILE A 87 1.03 -14.13 -4.05
C ILE A 87 0.39 -12.88 -3.45
N ASP A 88 -0.76 -12.48 -3.97
CA ASP A 88 -1.52 -11.33 -3.51
C ASP A 88 -2.50 -11.76 -2.41
N ILE A 89 -2.30 -11.26 -1.21
CA ILE A 89 -3.13 -11.53 -0.04
C ILE A 89 -4.15 -10.39 0.10
N PRO A 90 -5.44 -10.65 -0.14
CA PRO A 90 -6.45 -9.60 -0.23
C PRO A 90 -6.82 -8.93 1.09
N ALA A 91 -6.53 -9.55 2.23
CA ALA A 91 -6.82 -8.98 3.56
C ALA A 91 -5.86 -9.50 4.62
N ALA A 92 -5.66 -8.73 5.70
CA ALA A 92 -4.97 -9.22 6.89
C ALA A 92 -5.70 -10.43 7.49
N GLY A 93 -4.95 -11.39 8.03
CA GLY A 93 -5.53 -12.57 8.67
C GLY A 93 -4.69 -13.83 8.53
N THR A 94 -5.19 -14.93 9.06
CA THR A 94 -4.56 -16.24 8.92
C THR A 94 -5.14 -16.98 7.71
N TYR A 95 -4.27 -17.36 6.80
CA TYR A 95 -4.59 -18.16 5.63
C TYR A 95 -4.08 -19.59 5.82
N TYR A 96 -4.88 -20.54 5.44
CA TYR A 96 -4.50 -21.95 5.42
C TYR A 96 -4.26 -22.36 3.97
N PHE A 97 -3.12 -22.94 3.70
CA PHE A 97 -2.70 -23.39 2.38
C PHE A 97 -2.68 -24.92 2.33
N TYR A 98 -3.00 -25.47 1.17
CA TYR A 98 -3.04 -26.92 0.94
C TYR A 98 -2.48 -27.22 -0.44
N ASN A 99 -1.78 -28.35 -0.60
CA ASN A 99 -1.39 -28.83 -1.91
C ASN A 99 -2.13 -30.13 -2.25
N ALA A 100 -2.28 -30.37 -3.54
CA ALA A 100 -2.53 -31.68 -4.10
C ALA A 100 -1.44 -31.95 -5.12
N SER A 101 -0.56 -32.87 -4.82
CA SER A 101 0.62 -33.15 -5.63
C SER A 101 0.91 -34.64 -5.74
N ASP A 102 1.51 -34.99 -6.85
CA ASP A 102 2.10 -36.27 -7.20
C ASP A 102 3.41 -35.91 -7.93
N ASP A 103 4.55 -35.97 -7.32
CA ASP A 103 4.91 -36.37 -5.94
C ASP A 103 4.97 -35.18 -4.96
N GLY A 104 6.20 -34.75 -4.60
CA GLY A 104 6.50 -33.88 -3.50
C GLY A 104 6.26 -32.39 -3.76
N PHE A 105 5.84 -31.70 -2.70
CA PHE A 105 5.54 -30.26 -2.73
C PHE A 105 6.10 -29.54 -1.51
N TYR A 106 6.67 -28.37 -1.72
CA TYR A 106 7.21 -27.56 -0.63
C TYR A 106 7.02 -26.08 -0.94
N MET A 107 6.55 -25.31 0.01
CA MET A 107 6.24 -23.92 -0.19
C MET A 107 6.78 -23.04 0.93
N LYS A 108 7.41 -21.94 0.53
CA LYS A 108 7.74 -20.82 1.41
C LYS A 108 6.97 -19.58 1.00
N ILE A 109 6.64 -18.75 1.96
CA ILE A 109 6.17 -17.38 1.74
C ILE A 109 7.05 -16.46 2.59
N ASP A 110 7.70 -15.46 1.98
CA ASP A 110 8.71 -14.59 2.59
C ASP A 110 9.75 -15.37 3.40
N GLY A 111 10.30 -16.39 2.79
CA GLY A 111 11.31 -17.26 3.39
C GLY A 111 10.81 -18.21 4.48
N SER A 112 9.60 -18.03 5.00
CA SER A 112 9.02 -18.92 6.02
C SER A 112 8.38 -20.13 5.37
N VAL A 113 8.66 -21.33 5.88
CA VAL A 113 8.04 -22.57 5.42
C VAL A 113 6.57 -22.59 5.78
N VAL A 114 5.71 -22.82 4.78
CA VAL A 114 4.26 -22.93 4.95
C VAL A 114 3.78 -24.35 4.68
N ILE A 115 4.25 -24.99 3.62
CA ILE A 115 3.97 -26.41 3.35
C ILE A 115 5.31 -27.16 3.25
N SER A 116 5.39 -28.32 3.90
CA SER A 116 6.52 -29.23 3.83
C SER A 116 6.03 -30.65 3.61
N ASP A 117 5.77 -30.99 2.34
CA ASP A 117 5.21 -32.26 1.90
C ASP A 117 6.12 -32.85 0.81
N TRP A 118 7.38 -33.05 1.15
CA TRP A 118 8.43 -33.48 0.21
C TRP A 118 8.65 -34.98 0.30
N GLN A 119 7.79 -35.75 -0.36
CA GLN A 119 7.80 -37.21 -0.36
C GLN A 119 7.24 -37.79 -1.66
N GLU A 120 7.56 -39.06 -1.96
CA GLU A 120 6.91 -39.80 -3.03
C GLU A 120 5.49 -40.17 -2.61
N GLN A 121 4.53 -39.78 -3.42
CA GLN A 121 3.10 -39.96 -3.13
C GLN A 121 2.27 -39.79 -4.39
N GLY A 122 1.11 -40.47 -4.42
CA GLY A 122 0.08 -40.17 -5.41
C GLY A 122 -0.77 -38.99 -5.01
N THR A 123 -1.40 -38.35 -5.99
CA THR A 123 -2.31 -37.21 -5.77
C THR A 123 -3.43 -37.58 -4.81
N SER A 124 -3.56 -36.88 -3.71
CA SER A 124 -4.77 -36.89 -2.87
C SER A 124 -5.30 -35.46 -2.70
N TYR A 125 -6.54 -35.35 -2.22
CA TYR A 125 -7.11 -34.06 -1.91
C TYR A 125 -6.47 -33.55 -0.62
N TYR A 126 -5.60 -32.55 -0.75
CA TYR A 126 -4.80 -31.99 0.34
C TYR A 126 -3.74 -32.96 0.92
N ASN A 127 -2.72 -33.29 0.13
CA ASN A 127 -1.57 -34.08 0.57
C ASN A 127 -0.86 -33.42 1.75
N GLY A 128 -0.55 -32.15 1.65
CA GLY A 128 0.06 -31.35 2.70
C GLY A 128 -0.72 -30.06 2.98
N SER A 129 -0.46 -29.48 4.14
CA SER A 129 -1.08 -28.21 4.53
C SER A 129 -0.20 -27.40 5.49
N GLY A 130 -0.49 -26.12 5.58
CA GLY A 130 0.11 -25.21 6.54
C GLY A 130 -0.64 -23.89 6.61
N SER A 131 -0.22 -23.02 7.51
CA SER A 131 -0.86 -21.72 7.68
C SER A 131 0.17 -20.62 7.85
N LYS A 132 -0.22 -19.41 7.47
CA LYS A 132 0.55 -18.18 7.69
C LYS A 132 -0.38 -17.04 8.06
N TYR A 133 0.02 -16.29 9.08
CA TYR A 133 -0.63 -15.02 9.42
C TYR A 133 0.01 -13.90 8.61
N PHE A 134 -0.83 -13.06 8.00
CA PHE A 134 -0.44 -11.84 7.31
C PHE A 134 -0.98 -10.65 8.08
N ALA A 135 -0.11 -9.72 8.45
CA ALA A 135 -0.48 -8.53 9.19
C ALA A 135 -1.25 -7.51 8.35
N SER A 136 -1.06 -7.53 7.02
CA SER A 136 -1.74 -6.65 6.07
C SER A 136 -2.11 -7.39 4.78
N ALA A 137 -3.00 -6.80 4.00
CA ALA A 137 -3.14 -7.12 2.59
C ALA A 137 -1.86 -6.76 1.84
N GLY A 138 -1.57 -7.42 0.72
CA GLY A 138 -0.41 -7.09 -0.10
C GLY A 138 0.20 -8.28 -0.80
N LYS A 139 1.33 -8.06 -1.44
CA LYS A 139 2.07 -9.05 -2.21
C LYS A 139 3.22 -9.61 -1.39
N TYR A 140 3.25 -10.91 -1.27
CA TYR A 140 4.24 -11.66 -0.51
C TYR A 140 4.99 -12.60 -1.43
N TYR A 141 6.33 -12.65 -1.31
CA TYR A 141 7.14 -13.51 -2.16
C TYR A 141 6.82 -14.97 -1.90
N ILE A 142 6.47 -15.71 -2.95
CA ILE A 142 6.20 -17.14 -2.90
C ILE A 142 7.29 -17.92 -3.63
N ASP A 143 7.78 -18.99 -3.01
CA ASP A 143 8.80 -19.90 -3.52
C ASP A 143 8.29 -21.33 -3.33
N VAL A 144 7.90 -21.97 -4.43
CA VAL A 144 7.29 -23.28 -4.43
C VAL A 144 8.15 -24.27 -5.20
N TRP A 145 8.44 -25.37 -4.55
CA TRP A 145 9.16 -26.46 -5.15
C TRP A 145 8.24 -27.68 -5.30
N TYR A 146 8.26 -28.28 -6.46
CA TYR A 146 7.53 -29.48 -6.80
C TYR A 146 8.52 -30.47 -7.44
N TYR A 147 8.37 -31.75 -7.19
CA TYR A 147 9.05 -32.76 -7.99
C TYR A 147 8.11 -33.90 -8.37
N GLU A 148 8.40 -34.46 -9.53
CA GLU A 148 7.82 -35.67 -10.11
C GLU A 148 8.91 -36.71 -10.25
N ASN A 149 8.76 -37.89 -9.63
CA ASN A 149 9.69 -38.99 -9.76
C ASN A 149 9.25 -40.00 -10.82
N GLY A 150 7.97 -40.33 -10.84
CA GLY A 150 7.40 -41.24 -11.81
C GLY A 150 5.92 -41.53 -11.58
N GLY A 151 5.21 -41.82 -12.65
CA GLY A 151 3.81 -42.11 -12.59
C GLY A 151 2.92 -41.04 -13.17
N GLY A 152 2.04 -40.50 -12.38
CA GLY A 152 1.14 -39.41 -12.78
C GLY A 152 1.57 -38.10 -12.15
N ALA A 153 1.79 -37.04 -12.94
CA ALA A 153 2.26 -35.76 -12.47
C ALA A 153 1.12 -34.79 -12.15
N THR A 154 1.10 -34.21 -10.94
CA THR A 154 0.12 -33.22 -10.49
C THR A 154 0.77 -32.19 -9.56
N SER A 155 0.47 -30.92 -9.79
CA SER A 155 0.90 -29.81 -8.89
C SER A 155 -0.22 -28.78 -8.77
N ARG A 156 -0.85 -28.70 -7.60
CA ARG A 156 -1.97 -27.78 -7.33
C ARG A 156 -1.82 -27.11 -5.98
N LEU A 157 -2.12 -25.82 -5.91
CA LEU A 157 -2.13 -25.03 -4.67
C LEU A 157 -3.53 -24.50 -4.38
N TYR A 158 -3.98 -24.74 -3.17
CA TYR A 158 -5.25 -24.27 -2.64
C TYR A 158 -5.03 -23.41 -1.42
N TRP A 159 -6.00 -22.59 -1.12
CA TRP A 159 -6.06 -21.83 0.13
C TRP A 159 -7.48 -21.75 0.69
N ASN A 160 -7.59 -21.49 1.99
CA ASN A 160 -8.85 -21.11 2.60
C ASN A 160 -8.88 -19.57 2.72
N TYR A 161 -9.68 -18.96 1.87
CA TYR A 161 -9.98 -17.54 1.87
C TYR A 161 -11.50 -17.39 1.70
N GLY A 162 -12.14 -16.53 2.53
CA GLY A 162 -13.59 -16.36 2.51
C GLY A 162 -14.40 -17.55 3.05
N GLY A 163 -13.76 -18.43 3.86
CA GLY A 163 -14.44 -19.55 4.54
C GLY A 163 -14.54 -20.85 3.74
N SER A 164 -14.06 -20.88 2.50
CA SER A 164 -14.03 -22.06 1.65
C SER A 164 -12.62 -22.35 1.14
N VAL A 165 -12.29 -23.62 0.96
CA VAL A 165 -11.03 -24.02 0.34
C VAL A 165 -11.19 -24.02 -1.18
N ASN A 166 -10.41 -23.20 -1.86
CA ASN A 166 -10.44 -23.04 -3.31
C ASN A 166 -9.02 -23.08 -3.87
N LEU A 167 -8.88 -23.38 -5.16
CA LEU A 167 -7.63 -23.14 -5.87
C LEU A 167 -7.25 -21.67 -5.74
N VAL A 168 -5.95 -21.38 -5.53
CA VAL A 168 -5.46 -20.03 -5.63
C VAL A 168 -5.61 -19.57 -7.09
N GLY A 169 -6.49 -18.61 -7.30
CA GLY A 169 -6.88 -18.13 -8.62
C GLY A 169 -5.76 -17.37 -9.33
N THR A 170 -5.88 -17.25 -10.64
CA THR A 170 -4.89 -16.58 -11.50
C THR A 170 -4.67 -15.12 -11.10
N ASP A 171 -5.68 -14.44 -10.57
CA ASP A 171 -5.65 -13.02 -10.20
C ASP A 171 -4.83 -12.74 -8.93
N TYR A 172 -4.44 -13.79 -8.22
CA TYR A 172 -3.66 -13.71 -6.98
C TYR A 172 -2.15 -13.96 -7.16
N TYR A 173 -1.66 -14.03 -8.38
CA TYR A 173 -0.24 -14.20 -8.65
C TYR A 173 0.34 -13.01 -9.40
N SER A 174 1.61 -12.71 -9.21
CA SER A 174 2.29 -11.70 -10.01
C SER A 174 3.81 -11.96 -10.13
N LEU A 175 4.37 -11.64 -11.28
CA LEU A 175 5.80 -11.81 -11.58
C LEU A 175 6.68 -10.85 -10.80
N THR A 176 6.13 -9.73 -10.41
CA THR A 176 6.86 -8.66 -9.75
C THR A 176 6.15 -8.24 -8.48
N ASN A 177 6.90 -7.78 -7.51
CA ASN A 177 6.36 -7.06 -6.36
C ASN A 177 5.87 -5.65 -6.75
N THR A 178 5.72 -5.38 -8.04
CA THR A 178 5.04 -4.17 -8.47
C THR A 178 3.58 -4.36 -8.06
N PRO A 179 3.05 -3.59 -7.12
CA PRO A 179 1.62 -3.61 -6.88
C PRO A 179 0.97 -3.35 -8.24
N THR A 180 -0.06 -4.11 -8.58
CA THR A 180 -1.05 -3.58 -9.51
C THR A 180 -1.60 -2.39 -8.76
N TYR A 181 -1.11 -1.20 -9.07
CA TYR A 181 -1.69 0.02 -8.54
C TYR A 181 -3.18 -0.04 -8.88
N SER A 182 -4.00 -0.34 -7.88
CA SER A 182 -5.35 0.20 -7.94
C SER A 182 -5.13 1.66 -8.30
N SER A 183 -5.82 2.13 -9.33
CA SER A 183 -5.82 3.56 -9.67
C SER A 183 -5.78 4.33 -8.35
N ALA A 184 -4.92 5.33 -8.23
CA ALA A 184 -4.88 6.17 -7.03
C ALA A 184 -6.31 6.41 -6.59
N PRO A 185 -6.64 6.23 -5.30
CA PRO A 185 -8.01 6.39 -4.86
C PRO A 185 -8.52 7.73 -5.39
N THR A 186 -9.70 7.74 -5.97
CA THR A 186 -10.30 8.98 -6.45
C THR A 186 -10.51 9.92 -5.27
N SER A 187 -10.49 11.22 -5.50
CA SER A 187 -10.81 12.23 -4.46
C SER A 187 -12.09 11.88 -3.71
N ALA A 188 -13.11 11.34 -4.39
CA ALA A 188 -14.36 10.88 -3.76
C ALA A 188 -14.15 9.68 -2.82
N GLN A 189 -13.26 8.74 -3.13
CA GLN A 189 -12.95 7.61 -2.26
C GLN A 189 -12.16 8.04 -1.02
N LEU A 190 -11.26 9.01 -1.17
CA LEU A 190 -10.54 9.59 -0.05
C LEU A 190 -11.43 10.48 0.79
N GLN A 191 -12.24 11.29 0.17
CA GLN A 191 -13.24 12.10 0.84
C GLN A 191 -14.18 11.24 1.68
N SER A 192 -14.60 10.06 1.22
CA SER A 192 -15.40 9.12 2.00
C SER A 192 -14.65 8.55 3.23
N ARG A 193 -13.33 8.52 3.23
CA ARG A 193 -12.51 8.10 4.39
C ARG A 193 -12.32 9.22 5.42
N THR A 194 -12.32 10.46 4.97
CA THR A 194 -12.02 11.63 5.80
C THR A 194 -13.21 12.57 5.99
N ASP A 195 -14.24 12.50 5.17
CA ASP A 195 -15.40 13.38 5.26
C ASP A 195 -16.45 12.82 6.23
N ALA A 196 -16.51 13.44 7.40
CA ALA A 196 -17.52 13.14 8.41
C ALA A 196 -18.52 14.29 8.60
N ARG A 197 -18.52 15.29 7.71
CA ARG A 197 -19.37 16.45 7.92
C ARG A 197 -20.86 16.12 7.90
N ASN A 198 -21.53 16.66 8.87
CA ASN A 198 -22.99 16.77 8.84
C ASN A 198 -23.38 17.86 7.83
N THR A 199 -23.84 17.46 6.66
CA THR A 199 -24.28 18.36 5.58
C THR A 199 -25.45 19.30 5.99
N ASN A 200 -25.98 19.14 7.19
CA ASN A 200 -27.06 19.97 7.72
C ASN A 200 -26.63 21.09 8.68
N SER A 201 -25.31 21.20 8.95
CA SER A 201 -24.77 22.27 9.80
C SER A 201 -23.97 23.25 8.96
N SER A 202 -24.24 24.50 9.11
CA SER A 202 -23.49 25.62 8.55
C SER A 202 -22.70 26.31 9.65
N GLY A 203 -21.50 26.79 9.31
CA GLY A 203 -20.61 27.50 10.20
C GLY A 203 -19.54 26.62 10.86
N ASN A 204 -18.59 27.27 11.47
CA ASN A 204 -17.43 26.63 12.10
C ASN A 204 -17.83 25.78 13.31
N GLN A 205 -17.23 24.60 13.43
CA GLN A 205 -17.58 23.63 14.47
C GLN A 205 -16.34 23.01 15.10
N ILE A 206 -16.34 22.94 16.44
CA ILE A 206 -15.27 22.31 17.22
C ILE A 206 -15.89 21.32 18.22
N TYR A 207 -15.51 20.07 18.13
CA TYR A 207 -15.91 18.97 19.01
C TYR A 207 -14.67 18.28 19.55
N ILE A 208 -14.17 18.73 20.71
CA ILE A 208 -12.97 18.18 21.35
C ILE A 208 -13.22 17.93 22.84
N THR A 209 -12.70 16.85 23.34
CA THR A 209 -12.58 16.54 24.77
C THR A 209 -11.12 16.45 25.16
N GLN A 210 -10.78 16.96 26.32
CA GLN A 210 -9.43 16.92 26.88
C GLN A 210 -9.43 16.21 28.23
N SER A 211 -8.36 15.43 28.49
CA SER A 211 -8.13 14.78 29.77
C SER A 211 -6.64 14.63 30.06
N GLY A 212 -6.14 15.27 31.07
CA GLY A 212 -4.73 15.28 31.49
C GLY A 212 -4.33 16.66 32.05
N ASP A 213 -3.11 16.74 32.55
CA ASP A 213 -2.54 17.97 33.11
C ASP A 213 -1.70 18.73 32.07
N ASN A 214 -1.61 20.06 32.20
CA ASN A 214 -0.82 20.94 31.32
C ASN A 214 -1.09 20.78 29.83
N LEU A 215 -2.33 20.60 29.44
CA LEU A 215 -2.75 20.55 28.04
C LEU A 215 -2.86 21.98 27.47
N ASP A 216 -2.18 22.23 26.34
CA ASP A 216 -2.27 23.47 25.59
C ASP A 216 -2.99 23.20 24.27
N LEU A 217 -4.21 23.72 24.11
CA LEU A 217 -5.03 23.54 22.93
C LEU A 217 -5.42 24.90 22.37
N ASP A 218 -4.92 25.25 21.20
CA ASP A 218 -5.26 26.43 20.44
C ASP A 218 -5.93 26.05 19.11
N ILE A 219 -7.19 26.44 18.92
CA ILE A 219 -7.94 26.19 17.69
C ILE A 219 -8.50 27.50 17.17
N VAL A 220 -8.05 27.87 15.97
CA VAL A 220 -8.48 29.07 15.27
C VAL A 220 -9.14 28.68 13.94
N GLN A 221 -10.38 29.10 13.74
CA GLN A 221 -11.11 28.90 12.49
C GLN A 221 -11.51 30.25 11.91
N TYR A 222 -10.98 30.55 10.76
CA TYR A 222 -11.38 31.67 9.91
C TYR A 222 -12.38 31.17 8.85
N ASP A 223 -13.04 32.07 8.18
CA ASP A 223 -14.03 31.75 7.13
C ASP A 223 -15.19 30.87 7.62
N ASN A 224 -15.77 29.99 6.78
CA ASN A 224 -16.98 29.26 7.12
C ASN A 224 -16.81 27.74 6.98
N ASP A 225 -17.72 27.02 7.65
CA ASP A 225 -17.91 25.58 7.50
C ASP A 225 -16.67 24.71 7.84
N ASN A 226 -15.73 25.24 8.62
CA ASN A 226 -14.59 24.51 9.12
C ASN A 226 -14.97 23.58 10.28
N LEU A 227 -14.37 22.39 10.34
CA LEU A 227 -14.67 21.37 11.35
C LEU A 227 -13.39 20.88 12.04
N VAL A 228 -13.45 20.79 13.37
CA VAL A 228 -12.51 19.99 14.17
C VAL A 228 -13.30 18.98 15.00
N ALA A 229 -13.01 17.68 14.84
CA ALA A 229 -13.77 16.60 15.47
C ALA A 229 -12.91 15.34 15.71
N GLY A 230 -13.48 14.28 16.23
CA GLY A 230 -12.81 13.00 16.46
C GLY A 230 -12.71 12.11 15.22
N THR A 231 -11.70 11.27 15.17
CA THR A 231 -11.40 10.35 14.06
C THR A 231 -12.49 9.29 13.82
N SER A 232 -13.34 9.05 14.82
CA SER A 232 -14.51 8.15 14.71
C SER A 232 -15.74 8.81 14.09
N SER A 233 -15.66 10.09 13.70
CA SER A 233 -16.77 10.80 13.09
C SER A 233 -17.14 10.22 11.72
N THR A 234 -18.43 10.30 11.40
CA THR A 234 -18.98 9.92 10.09
C THR A 234 -19.86 11.05 9.56
N ALA A 235 -20.19 11.05 8.28
CA ALA A 235 -21.00 12.07 7.63
C ALA A 235 -22.35 12.38 8.36
N ASN A 236 -22.89 11.43 9.09
CA ASN A 236 -24.16 11.57 9.82
C ASN A 236 -24.02 11.58 11.34
N ASN A 237 -22.82 11.44 11.86
CA ASN A 237 -22.56 11.38 13.30
C ASN A 237 -21.20 11.96 13.64
N ILE A 238 -21.16 13.21 14.06
CA ILE A 238 -19.94 13.87 14.51
C ILE A 238 -19.64 13.43 15.94
N THR A 239 -18.46 12.91 16.17
CA THR A 239 -17.95 12.54 17.51
C THR A 239 -16.89 13.54 17.95
N ALA A 240 -16.79 13.76 19.26
CA ALA A 240 -15.73 14.61 19.78
C ALA A 240 -14.37 13.91 19.62
N GLY A 241 -13.36 14.67 19.18
CA GLY A 241 -11.96 14.26 19.27
C GLY A 241 -11.50 14.18 20.72
N SER A 242 -10.61 13.25 21.01
CA SER A 242 -10.08 13.02 22.34
C SER A 242 -8.59 13.37 22.39
N ILE A 243 -8.21 14.30 23.27
CA ILE A 243 -6.81 14.58 23.59
C ILE A 243 -6.58 14.15 25.03
N THR A 244 -5.84 13.07 25.21
CA THR A 244 -5.63 12.39 26.50
C THR A 244 -4.15 12.28 26.83
N GLY A 245 -3.80 12.57 28.10
CA GLY A 245 -2.43 12.54 28.62
C GLY A 245 -1.89 13.94 28.91
N ASP A 246 -0.75 14.01 29.55
CA ASP A 246 -0.20 15.24 30.11
C ASP A 246 0.74 15.95 29.12
N ASP A 247 0.91 17.26 29.31
CA ASP A 247 1.91 18.09 28.59
C ASP A 247 1.78 18.02 27.05
N ASN A 248 0.59 17.80 26.50
CA ASN A 248 0.37 17.85 25.07
C ASN A 248 0.10 19.29 24.61
N THR A 249 0.71 19.69 23.49
CA THR A 249 0.43 20.94 22.79
C THR A 249 -0.20 20.65 21.44
N VAL A 250 -1.39 21.20 21.19
CA VAL A 250 -2.11 21.04 19.94
C VAL A 250 -2.55 22.40 19.41
N SER A 251 -2.07 22.77 18.24
CA SER A 251 -2.46 24.00 17.55
C SER A 251 -3.08 23.64 16.21
N ILE A 252 -4.30 24.14 15.95
CA ILE A 252 -5.02 23.92 14.71
C ILE A 252 -5.48 25.26 14.16
N THR A 253 -5.07 25.60 12.94
CA THR A 253 -5.54 26.79 12.23
C THR A 253 -6.21 26.38 10.94
N GLN A 254 -7.44 26.81 10.72
CA GLN A 254 -8.19 26.58 9.49
C GLN A 254 -8.65 27.92 8.92
N GLY A 255 -8.39 28.11 7.63
CA GLY A 255 -8.67 29.37 6.95
C GLY A 255 -7.60 30.47 7.19
N ASN A 256 -7.85 31.66 6.65
CA ASN A 256 -6.93 32.78 6.69
C ASN A 256 -7.59 34.06 7.21
N SER A 257 -6.93 34.78 8.11
CA SER A 257 -7.38 36.07 8.69
C SER A 257 -7.52 37.22 7.68
N ALA A 258 -7.00 37.09 6.47
CA ALA A 258 -7.07 38.10 5.41
C ALA A 258 -8.37 38.08 4.61
N GLY A 259 -9.30 37.15 4.90
CA GLY A 259 -10.64 37.15 4.35
C GLY A 259 -10.77 36.55 2.95
N SER A 260 -10.03 35.51 2.66
CA SER A 260 -10.24 34.69 1.46
C SER A 260 -10.93 33.37 1.78
N PHE A 261 -11.57 32.84 0.83
CA PHE A 261 -12.56 31.79 0.75
C PHE A 261 -12.09 30.36 1.12
N SER A 262 -11.28 30.16 2.14
CA SER A 262 -10.85 28.81 2.57
C SER A 262 -11.91 28.13 3.43
N ASP A 263 -13.00 27.80 2.80
CA ASP A 263 -14.15 27.15 3.45
C ASP A 263 -13.99 25.62 3.46
N ASP A 264 -14.78 24.95 4.29
CA ASP A 264 -14.92 23.50 4.25
C ASP A 264 -13.71 22.68 4.69
N ASN A 265 -12.78 23.22 5.46
CA ASN A 265 -11.65 22.46 5.98
C ASN A 265 -12.06 21.55 7.15
N ALA A 266 -11.50 20.35 7.22
CA ALA A 266 -11.79 19.46 8.33
C ALA A 266 -10.54 18.80 8.91
N VAL A 267 -10.42 18.82 10.24
CA VAL A 267 -9.45 18.09 11.02
C VAL A 267 -10.18 17.09 11.91
N PHE A 268 -9.85 15.82 11.76
CA PHE A 268 -10.26 14.74 12.64
C PHE A 268 -9.06 14.32 13.47
N ILE A 269 -9.16 14.44 14.80
CA ILE A 269 -8.01 14.24 15.68
C ILE A 269 -8.38 13.45 16.93
N ASP A 270 -7.58 12.41 17.21
CA ASP A 270 -7.52 11.74 18.50
C ASP A 270 -6.05 11.57 18.90
N VAL A 271 -5.71 11.94 20.13
CA VAL A 271 -4.36 11.86 20.68
C VAL A 271 -4.39 11.15 22.02
N ASN A 272 -3.54 10.15 22.19
CA ASN A 272 -3.36 9.41 23.43
C ASN A 272 -1.87 9.28 23.78
N GLY A 273 -1.41 10.02 24.77
CA GLY A 273 -0.01 10.02 25.18
C GLY A 273 0.41 11.35 25.79
N THR A 274 1.69 11.49 26.12
CA THR A 274 2.22 12.66 26.82
C THR A 274 3.32 13.36 26.03
N ASN A 275 3.47 14.67 26.26
CA ASN A 275 4.53 15.49 25.65
C ASN A 275 4.50 15.44 24.10
N ASN A 276 3.34 15.40 23.49
CA ASN A 276 3.21 15.48 22.05
C ASN A 276 3.01 16.94 21.61
N ASN A 277 3.60 17.28 20.48
CA ASN A 277 3.47 18.61 19.88
C ASN A 277 2.88 18.48 18.47
N ILE A 278 1.69 19.01 18.28
CA ILE A 278 0.93 18.88 17.04
C ILE A 278 0.57 20.27 16.52
N ASN A 279 0.92 20.55 15.27
CA ASN A 279 0.57 21.79 14.59
C ASN A 279 -0.05 21.47 13.24
N ILE A 280 -1.31 21.83 13.04
CA ILE A 280 -2.06 21.59 11.81
C ILE A 280 -2.54 22.93 11.26
N ARG A 281 -2.20 23.20 10.00
CA ARG A 281 -2.66 24.38 9.26
C ARG A 281 -3.34 23.95 7.97
N GLN A 282 -4.52 24.49 7.73
CA GLN A 282 -5.29 24.26 6.51
C GLN A 282 -5.79 25.59 5.98
N GLY A 283 -5.52 25.89 4.71
CA GLY A 283 -6.02 27.07 4.07
C GLY A 283 -5.42 28.39 4.57
N ASP A 284 -4.14 28.42 4.93
CA ASP A 284 -3.49 29.62 5.46
C ASP A 284 -2.97 30.60 4.38
N ASN A 285 -3.18 30.29 3.10
CA ASN A 285 -2.81 31.18 1.99
C ASN A 285 -4.01 32.06 1.58
N VAL A 286 -3.71 33.30 1.14
CA VAL A 286 -4.73 34.31 0.77
C VAL A 286 -5.62 33.93 -0.40
N ASP A 287 -5.21 33.00 -1.23
CA ASP A 287 -5.96 32.53 -2.42
C ASP A 287 -6.45 31.07 -2.31
N ASP A 288 -6.45 30.52 -1.11
CA ASP A 288 -6.82 29.11 -0.87
C ASP A 288 -8.32 28.86 -1.03
N ALA A 289 -8.70 27.85 -1.79
CA ALA A 289 -10.08 27.46 -2.02
C ALA A 289 -10.67 26.58 -0.91
N GLY A 290 -9.86 26.14 0.06
CA GLY A 290 -10.30 25.28 1.16
C GLY A 290 -10.54 23.81 0.76
N GLY A 291 -11.37 23.15 1.52
CA GLY A 291 -11.71 21.74 1.29
C GLY A 291 -10.67 20.75 1.79
N HIS A 292 -9.67 21.19 2.52
CA HIS A 292 -8.60 20.32 3.06
C HIS A 292 -9.10 19.36 4.13
N ARG A 293 -8.49 18.17 4.16
CA ARG A 293 -8.85 17.11 5.09
C ARG A 293 -7.61 16.53 5.74
N THR A 294 -7.59 16.52 7.06
CA THR A 294 -6.61 15.81 7.87
C THR A 294 -7.31 14.86 8.83
N LYS A 295 -6.85 13.63 8.93
CA LYS A 295 -7.24 12.71 9.99
C LYS A 295 -5.98 12.22 10.70
N LEU A 296 -5.84 12.53 11.97
CA LEU A 296 -4.71 12.14 12.81
C LEU A 296 -5.20 11.31 14.00
N ASN A 297 -4.80 10.05 14.05
CA ASN A 297 -5.01 9.17 15.19
C ASN A 297 -3.65 8.80 15.78
N MET A 298 -3.26 9.45 16.86
CA MET A 298 -1.92 9.31 17.41
C MET A 298 -1.92 8.66 18.78
N SER A 299 -1.10 7.61 18.93
CA SER A 299 -0.81 7.00 20.23
C SER A 299 0.70 7.00 20.48
N GLY A 300 1.11 7.45 21.67
CA GLY A 300 2.52 7.48 22.08
C GLY A 300 2.96 8.82 22.63
N ASN A 301 4.23 8.92 22.99
CA ASN A 301 4.77 10.06 23.72
C ASN A 301 5.89 10.74 22.93
N TYR A 302 6.08 12.04 23.19
CA TYR A 302 7.17 12.82 22.61
C TYR A 302 7.15 12.86 21.07
N ASN A 303 5.99 12.78 20.45
CA ASN A 303 5.88 12.91 19.01
C ASN A 303 5.71 14.40 18.64
N THR A 304 6.32 14.79 17.52
CA THR A 304 6.13 16.09 16.91
C THR A 304 5.54 15.91 15.52
N VAL A 305 4.37 16.49 15.28
CA VAL A 305 3.66 16.39 14.01
C VAL A 305 3.33 17.79 13.51
N GLY A 306 3.86 18.15 12.34
CA GLY A 306 3.55 19.37 11.62
C GLY A 306 2.84 19.05 10.31
N ILE A 307 1.68 19.64 10.08
CA ILE A 307 0.88 19.46 8.87
C ILE A 307 0.53 20.82 8.31
N ASN A 308 0.78 21.00 7.02
CA ASN A 308 0.39 22.20 6.31
C ASN A 308 -0.27 21.83 4.98
N GLN A 309 -1.48 22.32 4.76
CA GLN A 309 -2.25 22.09 3.53
C GLN A 309 -2.77 23.42 3.01
N HIS A 310 -2.33 23.81 1.82
CA HIS A 310 -2.81 25.02 1.18
C HIS A 310 -2.72 24.95 -0.35
N ASN A 311 -3.65 25.60 -1.02
CA ASN A 311 -3.68 25.77 -2.46
C ASN A 311 -3.13 27.16 -2.85
N ASP A 312 -2.69 27.30 -4.09
CA ASP A 312 -2.21 28.58 -4.64
C ASP A 312 -3.29 29.31 -5.49
N GLY A 313 -4.58 29.15 -5.17
CA GLY A 313 -5.66 29.94 -5.77
C GLY A 313 -6.32 29.35 -7.02
N GLY A 314 -6.16 28.08 -7.29
CA GLY A 314 -6.84 27.40 -8.38
C GLY A 314 -8.31 27.15 -8.06
N ILE A 315 -9.22 27.78 -8.82
CA ILE A 315 -10.64 27.43 -8.81
C ILE A 315 -10.75 25.98 -9.34
N GLY A 316 -11.06 25.02 -8.45
CA GLY A 316 -11.37 23.64 -8.86
C GLY A 316 -10.57 22.52 -8.18
N SER A 317 -9.70 22.79 -7.22
CA SER A 317 -9.15 21.73 -6.39
C SER A 317 -10.16 21.31 -5.32
N ASN A 318 -10.24 20.02 -5.05
CA ASN A 318 -11.12 19.49 -3.99
C ASN A 318 -10.46 19.51 -2.61
N GLY A 319 -9.36 20.24 -2.46
CA GLY A 319 -8.51 20.27 -1.29
C GLY A 319 -7.52 19.10 -1.23
N HIS A 320 -6.61 19.18 -0.29
CA HIS A 320 -5.60 18.15 -0.03
C HIS A 320 -6.06 17.18 1.06
N PHE A 321 -5.53 15.97 1.01
CA PHE A 321 -5.90 14.90 1.94
C PHE A 321 -4.68 14.33 2.65
N MET A 322 -4.86 13.96 3.90
CA MET A 322 -3.95 13.14 4.68
C MET A 322 -4.77 12.13 5.51
N ASP A 323 -4.18 11.04 5.93
CA ASP A 323 -4.79 10.02 6.81
C ASP A 323 -3.66 9.37 7.60
N ILE A 324 -3.29 9.95 8.74
CA ILE A 324 -1.96 9.81 9.32
C ILE A 324 -2.03 8.84 10.44
N ASP A 325 -1.86 7.90 10.80
CA ASP A 325 -1.82 7.18 12.07
C ASP A 325 -0.50 7.37 12.79
N ILE A 326 -0.08 7.37 13.83
CA ILE A 326 1.21 7.30 14.48
C ILE A 326 1.08 6.53 15.79
N ALA A 327 1.52 5.30 15.85
CA ALA A 327 1.62 4.52 17.08
C ALA A 327 3.10 4.32 17.42
N GLY A 328 3.60 5.03 18.41
CA GLY A 328 5.00 4.97 18.83
C GLY A 328 5.49 6.26 19.45
N ASN A 329 6.76 6.32 19.83
CA ASN A 329 7.30 7.43 20.60
C ASN A 329 8.40 8.16 19.84
N SER A 330 8.58 9.45 20.13
CA SER A 330 9.70 10.23 19.64
C SER A 330 9.79 10.27 18.11
N ASN A 331 8.65 10.31 17.43
CA ASN A 331 8.59 10.51 15.99
C ASN A 331 8.50 12.01 15.68
N THR A 332 9.18 12.42 14.62
CA THR A 332 9.09 13.78 14.07
C THR A 332 8.59 13.66 12.63
N ALA A 333 7.43 14.20 12.34
CA ALA A 333 6.81 14.16 11.02
C ALA A 333 6.38 15.56 10.59
N TYR A 334 6.90 16.02 9.47
CA TYR A 334 6.44 17.24 8.81
C TYR A 334 5.90 16.90 7.43
N MET A 335 4.71 17.37 7.14
CA MET A 335 4.01 17.09 5.90
C MET A 335 3.42 18.36 5.34
N ASP A 336 3.87 18.73 4.16
CA ASP A 336 3.46 19.95 3.46
C ASP A 336 2.83 19.55 2.11
N GLN A 337 1.56 19.88 1.91
CA GLN A 337 0.83 19.70 0.65
C GLN A 337 0.40 21.08 0.17
N LYS A 338 0.92 21.47 -0.98
CA LYS A 338 0.69 22.83 -1.48
C LYS A 338 0.53 22.90 -2.99
N ALA A 339 0.11 24.06 -3.45
CA ALA A 339 -0.24 24.39 -4.82
C ALA A 339 -1.46 23.61 -5.34
N ASP A 340 -1.89 23.91 -6.56
CA ASP A 340 -3.06 23.31 -7.19
C ASP A 340 -2.89 21.79 -7.42
N GLY A 341 -4.00 21.12 -7.67
CA GLY A 341 -4.05 19.68 -7.82
C GLY A 341 -4.15 18.93 -6.49
N ASP A 342 -4.98 17.90 -6.47
CA ASP A 342 -5.27 17.15 -5.25
C ASP A 342 -4.03 16.38 -4.78
N LYS A 343 -3.55 16.63 -3.59
CA LYS A 343 -2.47 15.89 -2.96
C LYS A 343 -3.06 14.90 -1.96
N MET A 344 -2.48 13.73 -1.93
CA MET A 344 -2.94 12.64 -1.07
C MET A 344 -1.71 12.12 -0.31
N LEU A 345 -1.88 11.59 0.89
CA LEU A 345 -0.76 11.00 1.62
C LEU A 345 -1.21 9.65 2.19
N PHE A 346 -1.43 9.27 3.18
CA PHE A 346 -1.73 8.22 4.15
C PHE A 346 -0.67 8.26 5.26
N LEU A 347 0.28 7.58 5.39
CA LEU A 347 1.50 7.56 6.22
C LEU A 347 1.60 6.33 7.14
N ASP A 348 0.96 6.05 8.12
CA ASP A 348 1.03 4.96 9.13
C ASP A 348 2.35 4.89 9.90
N VAL A 349 2.96 5.14 10.71
CA VAL A 349 4.33 5.07 11.28
C VAL A 349 4.58 3.81 12.11
N ASN A 350 3.71 3.40 12.96
CA ASN A 350 3.72 2.22 13.85
C ASN A 350 5.12 1.80 14.36
N GLY A 351 5.88 2.76 14.83
CA GLY A 351 7.24 2.60 15.35
C GLY A 351 7.75 3.88 16.01
N SER A 352 8.97 3.86 16.48
CA SER A 352 9.53 4.96 17.25
C SER A 352 10.80 5.54 16.62
N SER A 353 11.09 6.79 16.96
CA SER A 353 12.32 7.47 16.57
C SER A 353 12.47 7.63 15.05
N ASN A 354 11.39 7.92 14.36
CA ASN A 354 11.40 8.24 12.94
C ASN A 354 11.53 9.76 12.73
N THR A 355 12.20 10.10 11.62
CA THR A 355 12.25 11.48 11.10
C THR A 355 11.71 11.44 9.68
N ILE A 356 10.69 12.22 9.40
CA ILE A 356 9.97 12.21 8.14
C ILE A 356 9.81 13.67 7.70
N ASP A 357 10.03 13.94 6.45
CA ASP A 357 9.81 15.23 5.82
C ASP A 357 9.23 14.96 4.42
N ILE A 358 7.99 15.29 4.19
CA ILE A 358 7.29 15.02 2.94
C ILE A 358 6.75 16.33 2.39
N LEU A 359 7.13 16.68 1.19
CA LEU A 359 6.61 17.80 0.44
C LEU A 359 5.96 17.32 -0.83
N GLN A 360 4.68 17.62 -1.02
CA GLN A 360 3.93 17.42 -2.26
C GLN A 360 3.52 18.80 -2.79
N GLN A 361 4.04 19.19 -3.95
CA GLN A 361 3.79 20.52 -4.52
C GLN A 361 3.65 20.47 -6.06
N GLY A 362 3.37 21.60 -6.68
CA GLY A 362 3.11 21.70 -8.12
C GLY A 362 1.67 21.36 -8.49
N THR A 363 1.31 21.44 -9.76
CA THR A 363 -0.08 21.36 -10.24
C THR A 363 -0.56 19.91 -10.48
N GLY A 364 0.31 18.92 -10.37
CA GLY A 364 -0.04 17.51 -10.53
C GLY A 364 -0.80 16.94 -9.33
N GLN A 365 -1.56 15.88 -9.58
CA GLN A 365 -2.15 15.09 -8.51
C GLN A 365 -1.07 14.12 -7.98
N HIS A 366 -0.63 14.33 -6.76
CA HIS A 366 0.37 13.49 -6.14
C HIS A 366 -0.27 12.57 -5.11
N PHE A 367 0.13 11.32 -5.16
CA PHE A 367 -0.26 10.31 -4.20
C PHE A 367 1.00 9.77 -3.50
N LEU A 368 0.85 9.32 -2.27
CA LEU A 368 1.92 8.62 -1.55
C LEU A 368 1.28 7.43 -0.81
N ASP A 369 1.91 6.74 0.06
CA ASP A 369 1.32 5.73 0.97
C ASP A 369 2.33 5.44 2.06
N VAL A 370 3.29 5.49 2.35
CA VAL A 370 4.43 5.41 3.26
C VAL A 370 4.44 4.13 4.12
N THR A 371 3.98 3.90 5.19
CA THR A 371 4.13 2.92 6.29
C THR A 371 5.43 3.22 7.06
N LEU A 372 6.20 2.68 7.64
CA LEU A 372 7.55 2.87 8.17
C LEU A 372 7.97 1.73 9.13
N GLY A 373 8.00 1.88 10.39
CA GLY A 373 8.65 1.06 11.41
C GLY A 373 9.48 1.96 12.34
N SER A 374 10.53 1.47 12.95
CA SER A 374 11.32 2.27 13.90
C SER A 374 12.66 2.74 13.32
N ASN A 375 13.13 3.90 13.80
CA ASN A 375 14.44 4.46 13.47
C ASN A 375 14.65 4.74 11.97
N GLN A 376 13.63 5.18 11.27
CA GLN A 376 13.68 5.50 9.85
C GLN A 376 13.90 7.00 9.66
N THR A 377 14.65 7.34 8.60
CA THR A 377 14.76 8.71 8.09
C THR A 377 14.21 8.71 6.67
N VAL A 378 13.35 9.62 6.30
CA VAL A 378 12.64 9.52 5.03
C VAL A 378 13.00 10.67 4.10
N ASP A 379 12.51 11.84 4.20
CA ASP A 379 12.59 12.93 3.21
C ASP A 379 11.88 12.52 1.90
N ILE A 380 11.05 13.11 1.28
CA ILE A 380 10.39 12.75 0.00
C ILE A 380 10.13 14.06 -0.72
N THR A 381 10.02 14.26 -1.86
CA THR A 381 9.50 15.43 -2.57
C THR A 381 8.78 14.94 -3.82
N GLN A 382 7.56 15.35 -4.02
CA GLN A 382 6.84 15.19 -5.28
C GLN A 382 6.47 16.57 -5.79
N ASP A 383 6.95 16.91 -6.98
CA ASP A 383 6.83 18.26 -7.53
C ASP A 383 6.49 18.23 -9.05
N GLY A 384 5.87 19.29 -9.52
CA GLY A 384 5.61 19.48 -10.95
C GLY A 384 4.15 19.22 -11.35
N SER A 385 3.93 19.08 -12.65
CA SER A 385 2.58 18.88 -13.23
C SER A 385 2.26 17.43 -13.56
N GLY A 386 3.20 16.50 -13.45
CA GLY A 386 2.97 15.07 -13.56
C GLY A 386 2.23 14.52 -12.33
N ASN A 387 1.43 13.47 -12.53
CA ASN A 387 0.74 12.80 -11.42
C ASN A 387 1.67 11.74 -10.82
N HIS A 388 2.45 12.15 -9.84
CA HIS A 388 3.43 11.26 -9.21
C HIS A 388 2.76 10.36 -8.18
N LYS A 389 3.13 9.09 -8.22
CA LYS A 389 2.61 8.08 -7.28
C LYS A 389 3.77 7.45 -6.52
N GLY A 390 3.51 6.97 -5.33
CA GLY A 390 4.53 6.33 -4.51
C GLY A 390 3.94 5.37 -3.49
N THR A 391 4.77 4.49 -3.04
CA THR A 391 4.62 3.69 -1.83
C THR A 391 6.03 3.54 -1.27
N VAL A 392 6.24 3.59 0.02
CA VAL A 392 7.59 3.50 0.59
C VAL A 392 7.75 2.29 1.47
N ASN A 393 7.10 1.92 2.39
CA ASN A 393 7.16 0.80 3.33
C ASN A 393 8.59 0.43 3.81
N MET A 394 9.11 1.16 4.74
CA MET A 394 10.43 0.90 5.37
C MET A 394 10.22 0.21 6.71
N ASN A 395 10.45 -1.07 6.79
CA ASN A 395 10.20 -1.86 7.99
C ASN A 395 11.52 -2.46 8.50
N GLY A 396 11.75 -2.53 9.81
CA GLY A 396 12.94 -3.10 10.42
C GLY A 396 13.95 -2.07 10.93
N TYR A 397 15.26 -2.40 10.90
CA TYR A 397 16.34 -1.56 11.46
C TYR A 397 16.53 -0.25 10.68
N THR A 398 17.31 0.67 11.26
CA THR A 398 17.59 2.00 10.70
C THR A 398 17.87 1.99 9.21
N SER A 399 17.11 2.74 8.47
CA SER A 399 17.36 3.02 7.06
C SER A 399 16.97 4.44 6.71
N GLY A 400 17.66 5.02 5.74
CA GLY A 400 17.35 6.31 5.16
C GLY A 400 16.79 6.14 3.76
N LEU A 401 15.81 6.93 3.41
CA LEU A 401 15.33 7.13 2.05
C LEU A 401 15.42 8.63 1.76
N ASN A 402 15.83 8.97 0.59
CA ASN A 402 15.67 10.30 0.02
C ASN A 402 15.13 10.08 -1.38
N LEU A 403 13.91 10.51 -1.64
CA LEU A 403 13.23 10.32 -2.90
C LEU A 403 12.82 11.68 -3.45
N SER A 404 12.99 11.89 -4.73
CA SER A 404 12.48 13.08 -5.41
C SER A 404 11.85 12.66 -6.73
N GLN A 405 10.64 13.10 -6.98
CA GLN A 405 9.95 12.97 -8.25
C GLN A 405 9.57 14.36 -8.73
N SER A 406 9.94 14.70 -9.96
CA SER A 406 9.66 16.03 -10.49
C SER A 406 9.38 16.01 -11.99
N GLY A 407 8.80 17.10 -12.49
CA GLY A 407 8.54 17.28 -13.92
C GLY A 407 7.09 17.12 -14.33
N SER A 408 6.86 16.99 -15.64
CA SER A 408 5.52 16.95 -16.25
C SER A 408 5.04 15.56 -16.64
N THR A 409 5.87 14.55 -16.47
CA THR A 409 5.54 13.15 -16.79
C THR A 409 5.14 12.41 -15.53
N ASP A 410 4.10 11.60 -15.61
CA ASP A 410 3.67 10.74 -14.51
C ASP A 410 4.78 9.77 -14.12
N GLN A 411 5.15 9.78 -12.87
CA GLN A 411 6.21 8.94 -12.34
C GLN A 411 5.66 8.04 -11.23
N ASN A 412 6.12 6.80 -11.24
CA ASN A 412 5.71 5.82 -10.24
C ASN A 412 6.94 5.19 -9.60
N TYR A 413 6.90 4.97 -8.31
CA TYR A 413 7.86 4.11 -7.64
C TYR A 413 7.16 3.22 -6.62
N TYR A 414 7.82 2.14 -6.32
CA TYR A 414 7.51 1.29 -5.20
C TYR A 414 8.83 0.88 -4.55
N LEU A 415 8.97 1.13 -3.28
CA LEU A 415 10.11 0.65 -2.52
C LEU A 415 9.60 -0.13 -1.30
N TYR A 416 10.08 -1.35 -1.18
CA TYR A 416 10.01 -2.11 0.05
C TYR A 416 11.45 -2.31 0.53
N GLN A 417 11.80 -1.74 1.67
CA GLN A 417 13.12 -1.90 2.26
C GLN A 417 12.96 -2.45 3.67
N ASN A 418 13.28 -3.73 3.84
CA ASN A 418 13.34 -4.35 5.15
C ASN A 418 14.79 -4.62 5.53
N CYS A 419 15.29 -3.85 6.47
CA CYS A 419 16.64 -3.97 6.96
C CYS A 419 16.72 -5.01 8.08
N THR A 420 17.41 -6.12 7.81
CA THR A 420 17.59 -7.20 8.80
C THR A 420 18.89 -7.07 9.60
N ASN A 421 19.73 -6.09 9.27
CA ASN A 421 21.02 -5.85 9.92
C ASN A 421 20.87 -4.76 11.00
N ALA A 422 21.24 -5.07 12.24
CA ALA A 422 21.19 -4.13 13.36
C ALA A 422 22.03 -2.85 13.15
N ASN A 423 22.99 -2.86 12.24
CA ASN A 423 23.76 -1.66 11.86
C ASN A 423 23.05 -0.77 10.82
N GLY A 424 21.85 -1.14 10.40
CA GLY A 424 21.07 -0.42 9.39
C GLY A 424 21.43 -0.80 7.94
N CYS A 425 20.65 -0.32 6.99
CA CYS A 425 20.83 -0.53 5.54
C CYS A 425 21.46 0.66 4.81
N GLY A 426 21.69 1.77 5.51
CA GLY A 426 22.13 3.01 4.88
C GLY A 426 20.99 3.76 4.19
N THR A 427 21.34 4.73 3.36
CA THR A 427 20.38 5.60 2.65
C THR A 427 20.22 5.13 1.20
N THR A 428 18.99 5.00 0.76
CA THR A 428 18.62 4.80 -0.65
C THR A 428 18.13 6.10 -1.23
N THR A 429 18.78 6.60 -2.28
CA THR A 429 18.35 7.81 -2.96
C THR A 429 17.76 7.46 -4.33
N ILE A 430 16.56 7.93 -4.60
CA ILE A 430 15.86 7.80 -5.88
C ILE A 430 15.57 9.21 -6.39
N ASN A 431 15.87 9.47 -7.64
CA ASN A 431 15.57 10.73 -8.30
C ASN A 431 14.98 10.45 -9.67
N GLN A 432 13.75 10.89 -9.90
CA GLN A 432 13.02 10.77 -11.16
C GLN A 432 12.64 12.17 -11.63
N GLN A 433 12.95 12.48 -12.91
CA GLN A 433 12.73 13.80 -13.51
C GLN A 433 12.01 13.69 -14.85
#